data_c1b6df957f88d74d563d73a37a970bf7
#
_entry.id   c1b6df957f88d74d563d73a37a970bf7
#
_cell.length_a   1.000
_cell.length_b   1.000
_cell.length_c   1.000
_cell.angle_alpha   90.00
_cell.angle_beta   90.00
_cell.angle_gamma   90.00
#
_symmetry.space_group_name_H-M   'P 1'
#
loop_
_entity.id
_entity.type
_entity.pdbx_description
1 polymer ?
#
loop_
_entity_poly.entity_id
_entity_poly.type
_entity_poly.pdbx_seq_one_letter_code
_entity_poly.pdbx_strand_id
1 'polypeptide(L)'
;VRFSNGTGIPDIADKDPRGIIKGMAVRFSLEDDEYTDLVLSSEPRFPASTPKEFLQFMTAVKKSANSEESPTPLKKYIQENPAAKAFAEYPKPVPASFAVLSYHSINAFKFTNELGQSVYGRYIVEPYEDEKMLGQKVAGEQNNDYLMNEIRERLPRELVKFHLKLQIANENDEVDDATVIWPESREVVELGTIVIEAVKGNALEYERKTMFNPLALPEGIEPSDDPILLARPAAYAVSFQHRAE
;
A
#
# COMPACT_ATOMS: atom_id res chain seq x y z
N VAL A 1 5.55 -11.66 -4.61
CA VAL A 1 5.04 -10.74 -3.57
C VAL A 1 6.21 -10.11 -2.84
N ARG A 2 6.10 -8.81 -2.49
CA ARG A 2 7.02 -8.09 -1.61
C ARG A 2 6.22 -7.37 -0.53
N PHE A 3 6.58 -7.58 0.73
CA PHE A 3 6.11 -6.78 1.84
C PHE A 3 7.11 -5.68 2.17
N SER A 4 6.64 -4.57 2.72
CA SER A 4 7.47 -3.43 3.10
C SER A 4 6.83 -2.57 4.18
N ASN A 5 7.64 -1.77 4.87
CA ASN A 5 7.17 -0.64 5.65
C ASN A 5 6.82 0.50 4.69
N GLY A 6 5.65 1.10 4.83
CA GLY A 6 5.11 2.14 3.94
C GLY A 6 5.74 3.52 4.16
N THR A 7 7.06 3.59 4.12
CA THR A 7 7.84 4.82 4.31
C THR A 7 9.01 4.89 3.34
N GLY A 8 9.49 6.10 3.06
CA GLY A 8 10.71 6.32 2.29
C GLY A 8 12.00 6.30 3.14
N ILE A 9 11.94 5.88 4.41
CA ILE A 9 13.10 5.79 5.30
C ILE A 9 13.70 4.39 5.15
N PRO A 10 14.93 4.23 4.64
CA PRO A 10 15.61 2.94 4.60
C PRO A 10 15.79 2.35 6.02
N ASP A 11 15.78 1.03 6.12
CA ASP A 11 16.08 0.27 7.35
C ASP A 11 15.26 0.68 8.58
N ILE A 12 14.05 1.21 8.37
CA ILE A 12 13.16 1.57 9.47
C ILE A 12 12.67 0.31 10.19
N ALA A 13 12.68 0.35 11.53
CA ALA A 13 12.18 -0.76 12.33
C ALA A 13 10.68 -1.00 12.07
N ASP A 14 10.25 -2.26 12.03
CA ASP A 14 8.85 -2.66 11.80
C ASP A 14 7.88 -2.04 12.82
N LYS A 15 8.35 -1.80 14.03
CA LYS A 15 7.59 -1.19 15.14
C LYS A 15 7.64 0.35 15.18
N ASP A 16 8.45 1.00 14.33
CA ASP A 16 8.58 2.45 14.33
C ASP A 16 7.27 3.10 13.87
N PRO A 17 6.72 4.06 14.62
CA PRO A 17 5.48 4.74 14.25
C PRO A 17 5.51 5.41 12.87
N ARG A 18 6.71 5.77 12.37
CA ARG A 18 6.88 6.37 11.04
C ARG A 18 6.72 5.36 9.89
N GLY A 19 6.87 4.07 10.19
CA GLY A 19 6.68 2.94 9.26
C GLY A 19 5.49 2.07 9.61
N ILE A 20 4.50 2.59 10.37
CA ILE A 20 3.36 1.80 10.85
C ILE A 20 2.46 1.31 9.72
N ILE A 21 2.33 2.06 8.64
CA ILE A 21 1.64 1.63 7.43
C ILE A 21 2.51 0.57 6.74
N LYS A 22 1.88 -0.53 6.35
CA LYS A 22 2.56 -1.63 5.65
C LYS A 22 2.17 -1.63 4.18
N GLY A 23 3.10 -2.04 3.34
CA GLY A 23 2.88 -2.18 1.91
C GLY A 23 2.95 -3.63 1.46
N MET A 24 2.16 -3.95 0.45
CA MET A 24 2.23 -5.20 -0.29
C MET A 24 2.32 -4.89 -1.78
N ALA A 25 3.29 -5.45 -2.47
CA ALA A 25 3.36 -5.40 -3.92
C ALA A 25 3.33 -6.82 -4.49
N VAL A 26 2.50 -7.04 -5.50
CA VAL A 26 2.32 -8.33 -6.16
C VAL A 26 2.63 -8.15 -7.64
N ARG A 27 3.48 -9.00 -8.18
CA ARG A 27 3.72 -9.09 -9.63
C ARG A 27 3.09 -10.39 -10.14
N PHE A 28 2.25 -10.26 -11.14
CA PHE A 28 1.74 -11.36 -11.92
C PHE A 28 2.51 -11.42 -13.24
N SER A 29 3.16 -12.55 -13.50
CA SER A 29 3.74 -12.82 -14.82
C SER A 29 2.63 -13.27 -15.75
N LEU A 30 2.56 -12.65 -16.91
CA LEU A 30 1.62 -12.96 -17.97
C LEU A 30 2.34 -13.75 -19.07
N GLU A 31 1.64 -14.06 -20.16
CA GLU A 31 2.25 -14.64 -21.35
C GLU A 31 3.21 -13.63 -22.02
N ASP A 32 4.05 -14.09 -22.92
CA ASP A 32 5.00 -13.29 -23.71
C ASP A 32 5.96 -12.39 -22.89
N ASP A 33 6.37 -12.86 -21.68
CA ASP A 33 7.23 -12.12 -20.74
C ASP A 33 6.63 -10.77 -20.23
N GLU A 34 5.35 -10.56 -20.44
CA GLU A 34 4.62 -9.42 -19.87
C GLU A 34 4.35 -9.62 -18.39
N TYR A 35 4.01 -8.53 -17.69
CA TYR A 35 3.62 -8.59 -16.28
C TYR A 35 2.65 -7.45 -15.91
N THR A 36 1.93 -7.65 -14.83
CA THR A 36 1.15 -6.59 -14.19
C THR A 36 1.46 -6.53 -12.70
N ASP A 37 1.43 -5.33 -12.13
CA ASP A 37 1.81 -5.08 -10.74
C ASP A 37 0.66 -4.47 -9.95
N LEU A 38 0.35 -5.06 -8.80
CA LEU A 38 -0.45 -4.43 -7.76
C LEU A 38 0.46 -3.81 -6.71
N VAL A 39 0.20 -2.56 -6.33
CA VAL A 39 0.93 -1.87 -5.25
C VAL A 39 -0.08 -1.34 -4.23
N LEU A 40 -0.12 -1.99 -3.10
CA LEU A 40 -1.17 -1.93 -2.10
C LEU A 40 -0.64 -1.40 -0.77
N SER A 41 -1.53 -0.84 0.03
CA SER A 41 -1.28 -0.26 1.35
C SER A 41 -2.21 -0.87 2.40
N SER A 42 -1.74 -1.06 3.63
CA SER A 42 -2.60 -1.40 4.75
C SER A 42 -3.52 -0.25 5.18
N GLU A 43 -3.29 0.94 4.68
CA GLU A 43 -4.17 2.11 4.82
C GLU A 43 -4.99 2.28 3.54
N PRO A 44 -6.33 2.34 3.59
CA PRO A 44 -7.18 2.39 2.39
C PRO A 44 -7.30 3.80 1.79
N ARG A 45 -6.56 4.79 2.30
CA ARG A 45 -6.54 6.19 1.83
C ARG A 45 -5.16 6.78 1.81
N PHE A 46 -5.02 7.89 1.10
CA PHE A 46 -3.79 8.69 1.02
C PHE A 46 -3.97 10.06 1.69
N PRO A 47 -2.90 10.72 2.18
CA PRO A 47 -3.01 12.00 2.89
C PRO A 47 -3.24 13.22 1.99
N ALA A 48 -3.23 13.05 0.68
CA ALA A 48 -3.28 14.13 -0.31
C ALA A 48 -3.95 13.65 -1.59
N SER A 49 -4.69 14.52 -2.28
CA SER A 49 -5.33 14.23 -3.57
C SER A 49 -4.44 14.57 -4.78
N THR A 50 -3.37 15.34 -4.55
CA THR A 50 -2.43 15.72 -5.62
C THR A 50 -0.97 15.54 -5.20
N PRO A 51 -0.03 15.34 -6.15
CA PRO A 51 1.41 15.28 -5.86
C PRO A 51 1.94 16.55 -5.18
N LYS A 52 1.37 17.72 -5.50
CA LYS A 52 1.74 19.00 -4.87
C LYS A 52 1.37 19.00 -3.39
N GLU A 53 0.16 18.60 -3.04
CA GLU A 53 -0.28 18.50 -1.64
C GLU A 53 0.52 17.46 -0.88
N PHE A 54 0.83 16.32 -1.52
CA PHE A 54 1.70 15.31 -0.92
C PHE A 54 3.11 15.85 -0.62
N LEU A 55 3.69 16.62 -1.53
CA LEU A 55 4.98 17.29 -1.29
C LEU A 55 4.90 18.26 -0.12
N GLN A 56 3.79 19.00 0.02
CA GLN A 56 3.55 19.90 1.16
C GLN A 56 3.45 19.11 2.47
N PHE A 57 2.68 18.01 2.47
CA PHE A 57 2.59 17.09 3.61
C PHE A 57 3.96 16.57 4.03
N MET A 58 4.74 16.02 3.09
CA MET A 58 6.09 15.50 3.38
C MET A 58 7.05 16.59 3.84
N THR A 59 6.90 17.82 3.33
CA THR A 59 7.68 18.98 3.80
C THR A 59 7.33 19.32 5.25
N ALA A 60 6.06 19.28 5.62
CA ALA A 60 5.61 19.49 7.00
C ALA A 60 6.12 18.36 7.93
N VAL A 61 6.10 17.09 7.49
CA VAL A 61 6.70 15.95 8.21
C VAL A 61 8.19 16.22 8.48
N LYS A 62 8.95 16.55 7.43
CA LYS A 62 10.40 16.81 7.53
C LYS A 62 10.72 17.97 8.48
N LYS A 63 9.98 19.08 8.37
CA LYS A 63 10.17 20.26 9.26
C LYS A 63 9.83 19.94 10.71
N SER A 64 8.90 19.01 10.95
CA SER A 64 8.48 18.66 12.32
C SER A 64 9.47 17.76 13.05
N ALA A 65 10.34 17.03 12.34
CA ALA A 65 11.26 16.06 12.93
C ALA A 65 12.22 16.70 13.95
N ASN A 66 12.59 17.98 13.76
CA ASN A 66 13.50 18.73 14.63
C ASN A 66 12.88 20.07 15.09
N SER A 67 11.56 20.19 15.09
CA SER A 67 10.88 21.44 15.45
C SER A 67 10.57 21.48 16.95
N GLU A 68 10.90 22.59 17.57
CA GLU A 68 10.49 22.94 18.94
C GLU A 68 9.14 23.70 18.97
N GLU A 69 8.56 23.98 17.79
CA GLU A 69 7.28 24.68 17.68
C GLU A 69 6.13 23.87 18.27
N SER A 70 5.19 24.55 18.92
CA SER A 70 3.93 23.97 19.39
C SER A 70 2.75 24.85 18.96
N PRO A 71 1.84 24.35 18.08
CA PRO A 71 1.86 23.04 17.39
C PRO A 71 3.00 22.92 16.36
N THR A 72 3.47 21.70 16.13
CA THR A 72 4.49 21.41 15.10
C THR A 72 3.99 21.74 13.69
N PRO A 73 4.89 21.96 12.70
CA PRO A 73 4.49 22.21 11.30
C PRO A 73 3.54 21.14 10.75
N LEU A 74 3.77 19.85 11.06
CA LEU A 74 2.87 18.78 10.65
C LEU A 74 1.49 18.90 11.31
N LYS A 75 1.44 19.21 12.60
CA LYS A 75 0.17 19.38 13.30
C LYS A 75 -0.64 20.56 12.74
N LYS A 76 0.01 21.66 12.39
CA LYS A 76 -0.63 22.80 11.71
C LYS A 76 -1.18 22.37 10.35
N TYR A 77 -0.35 21.68 9.54
CA TYR A 77 -0.76 21.18 8.23
C TYR A 77 -1.99 20.26 8.32
N ILE A 78 -1.97 19.29 9.25
CA ILE A 78 -3.10 18.36 9.47
C ILE A 78 -4.38 19.12 9.85
N GLN A 79 -4.29 20.15 10.68
CA GLN A 79 -5.45 20.96 11.07
C GLN A 79 -6.07 21.74 9.91
N GLU A 80 -5.26 22.17 8.95
CA GLU A 80 -5.67 22.98 7.80
C GLU A 80 -6.11 22.14 6.58
N ASN A 81 -5.77 20.83 6.55
CA ASN A 81 -6.01 19.95 5.40
C ASN A 81 -6.86 18.74 5.78
N PRO A 82 -8.16 18.72 5.39
CA PRO A 82 -9.10 17.66 5.78
C PRO A 82 -8.66 16.25 5.39
N ALA A 83 -8.07 16.06 4.21
CA ALA A 83 -7.57 14.77 3.75
C ALA A 83 -6.42 14.26 4.64
N ALA A 84 -5.45 15.12 4.96
CA ALA A 84 -4.35 14.80 5.86
C ALA A 84 -4.84 14.52 7.28
N LYS A 85 -5.88 15.22 7.73
CA LYS A 85 -6.53 14.97 9.03
C LYS A 85 -7.19 13.60 9.06
N ALA A 86 -8.02 13.29 8.07
CA ALA A 86 -8.70 12.00 7.97
C ALA A 86 -7.71 10.83 7.89
N PHE A 87 -6.59 11.01 7.16
CA PHE A 87 -5.49 10.06 7.12
C PHE A 87 -4.81 9.90 8.49
N ALA A 88 -4.52 10.98 9.20
CA ALA A 88 -3.85 10.93 10.50
C ALA A 88 -4.72 10.29 11.60
N GLU A 89 -6.04 10.50 11.55
CA GLU A 89 -7.02 9.99 12.51
C GLU A 89 -7.45 8.55 12.22
N TYR A 90 -7.16 8.01 11.04
CA TYR A 90 -7.49 6.61 10.70
C TYR A 90 -6.70 5.64 11.60
N PRO A 91 -7.33 4.59 12.14
CA PRO A 91 -6.66 3.63 13.01
C PRO A 91 -5.49 2.94 12.33
N LYS A 92 -4.34 2.93 13.01
CA LYS A 92 -3.10 2.30 12.53
C LYS A 92 -2.58 1.30 13.57
N PRO A 93 -3.24 0.15 13.71
CA PRO A 93 -2.80 -0.86 14.66
C PRO A 93 -1.47 -1.49 14.24
N VAL A 94 -0.69 -1.95 15.21
CA VAL A 94 0.55 -2.67 14.97
C VAL A 94 0.22 -4.14 14.69
N PRO A 95 0.50 -4.68 13.50
CA PRO A 95 0.15 -6.06 13.17
C PRO A 95 1.10 -7.07 13.82
N ALA A 96 0.60 -8.29 14.05
CA ALA A 96 1.43 -9.41 14.49
C ALA A 96 2.24 -10.02 13.34
N SER A 97 1.80 -9.87 12.10
CA SER A 97 2.42 -10.39 10.88
C SER A 97 1.98 -9.57 9.67
N PHE A 98 2.75 -9.59 8.59
CA PHE A 98 2.27 -9.15 7.26
C PHE A 98 1.13 -10.02 6.73
N ALA A 99 1.08 -11.28 7.14
CA ALA A 99 0.12 -12.27 6.66
C ALA A 99 -1.31 -12.07 7.19
N VAL A 100 -1.48 -11.22 8.22
CA VAL A 100 -2.77 -10.99 8.90
C VAL A 100 -3.31 -9.58 8.71
N LEU A 101 -2.81 -8.86 7.72
CA LEU A 101 -3.26 -7.52 7.35
C LEU A 101 -4.05 -7.54 6.06
N SER A 102 -5.08 -6.73 6.00
CA SER A 102 -5.71 -6.34 4.74
C SER A 102 -4.89 -5.26 4.04
N TYR A 103 -4.84 -5.34 2.70
CA TYR A 103 -4.14 -4.38 1.85
C TYR A 103 -5.09 -3.86 0.78
N HIS A 104 -4.99 -2.57 0.47
CA HIS A 104 -5.92 -1.87 -0.40
C HIS A 104 -5.16 -1.15 -1.52
N SER A 105 -5.69 -1.17 -2.74
CA SER A 105 -5.31 -0.17 -3.71
C SER A 105 -5.96 1.17 -3.32
N ILE A 106 -5.13 2.19 -3.09
CA ILE A 106 -5.64 3.53 -2.78
C ILE A 106 -6.21 4.23 -4.01
N ASN A 107 -5.84 3.76 -5.21
CA ASN A 107 -6.28 4.29 -6.49
C ASN A 107 -7.27 3.33 -7.15
N ALA A 108 -8.17 3.88 -7.97
CA ALA A 108 -9.07 3.10 -8.78
C ALA A 108 -8.50 2.83 -10.18
N PHE A 109 -8.98 1.76 -10.78
CA PHE A 109 -8.69 1.36 -12.16
C PHE A 109 -10.00 1.13 -12.90
N LYS A 110 -9.99 1.38 -14.22
CA LYS A 110 -11.10 1.09 -15.09
C LYS A 110 -10.91 -0.28 -15.72
N PHE A 111 -11.89 -1.15 -15.56
CA PHE A 111 -11.92 -2.51 -16.08
C PHE A 111 -12.92 -2.58 -17.22
N THR A 112 -12.48 -3.05 -18.38
CA THR A 112 -13.32 -3.18 -19.57
C THR A 112 -13.34 -4.64 -20.01
N ASN A 113 -14.54 -5.23 -20.11
CA ASN A 113 -14.71 -6.60 -20.56
C ASN A 113 -14.71 -6.71 -22.11
N GLU A 114 -14.74 -7.94 -22.62
CA GLU A 114 -14.75 -8.24 -24.06
C GLU A 114 -15.96 -7.64 -24.79
N LEU A 115 -17.03 -7.31 -24.10
CA LEU A 115 -18.23 -6.66 -24.66
C LEU A 115 -18.11 -5.13 -24.68
N GLY A 116 -16.98 -4.57 -24.21
CA GLY A 116 -16.76 -3.12 -24.12
C GLY A 116 -17.46 -2.45 -22.93
N GLN A 117 -18.01 -3.22 -22.00
CA GLN A 117 -18.61 -2.68 -20.79
C GLN A 117 -17.50 -2.39 -19.76
N SER A 118 -17.57 -1.23 -19.12
CA SER A 118 -16.54 -0.78 -18.18
C SER A 118 -17.11 -0.50 -16.81
N VAL A 119 -16.29 -0.79 -15.79
CA VAL A 119 -16.53 -0.43 -14.38
C VAL A 119 -15.24 0.11 -13.79
N TYR A 120 -15.35 0.98 -12.78
CA TYR A 120 -14.21 1.32 -11.94
C TYR A 120 -14.17 0.42 -10.73
N GLY A 121 -12.95 0.05 -10.28
CA GLY A 121 -12.78 -0.78 -9.11
C GLY A 121 -11.48 -0.49 -8.37
N ARG A 122 -11.45 -0.88 -7.07
CA ARG A 122 -10.26 -0.86 -6.22
C ARG A 122 -9.96 -2.26 -5.74
N TYR A 123 -8.70 -2.68 -5.87
CA TYR A 123 -8.27 -3.97 -5.36
C TYR A 123 -8.26 -3.98 -3.84
N ILE A 124 -8.69 -5.09 -3.27
CA ILE A 124 -8.59 -5.42 -1.85
C ILE A 124 -7.93 -6.80 -1.76
N VAL A 125 -6.94 -6.91 -0.90
CA VAL A 125 -6.26 -8.18 -0.60
C VAL A 125 -6.47 -8.45 0.88
N GLU A 126 -7.33 -9.40 1.19
CA GLU A 126 -7.70 -9.78 2.57
C GLU A 126 -7.06 -11.09 2.98
N PRO A 127 -6.52 -11.18 4.21
CA PRO A 127 -5.94 -12.44 4.70
C PRO A 127 -7.01 -13.52 4.83
N TYR A 128 -6.61 -14.77 4.65
CA TYR A 128 -7.45 -15.94 5.00
C TYR A 128 -7.56 -16.12 6.51
N GLU A 129 -6.54 -15.68 7.25
CA GLU A 129 -6.53 -15.68 8.70
C GLU A 129 -7.21 -14.42 9.24
N ASP A 130 -7.74 -14.53 10.46
CA ASP A 130 -8.26 -13.36 11.17
C ASP A 130 -7.15 -12.31 11.40
N GLU A 131 -7.50 -11.05 11.25
CA GLU A 131 -6.60 -9.95 11.57
C GLU A 131 -6.15 -10.02 13.02
N LYS A 132 -4.84 -10.02 13.24
CA LYS A 132 -4.24 -10.10 14.57
C LYS A 132 -3.32 -8.91 14.82
N MET A 133 -3.73 -8.06 15.76
CA MET A 133 -3.00 -6.86 16.13
C MET A 133 -2.31 -7.04 17.48
N LEU A 134 -1.15 -6.41 17.63
CA LEU A 134 -0.40 -6.39 18.89
C LEU A 134 -0.88 -5.23 19.76
N GLY A 135 -1.02 -5.48 21.07
CA GLY A 135 -1.16 -4.38 22.02
C GLY A 135 0.14 -3.56 22.10
N GLN A 136 0.02 -2.27 22.45
CA GLN A 136 1.15 -1.32 22.48
C GLN A 136 2.39 -1.82 23.26
N LYS A 137 2.18 -2.46 24.41
CA LYS A 137 3.28 -3.02 25.21
C LYS A 137 4.02 -4.11 24.46
N VAL A 138 3.30 -5.09 23.92
CA VAL A 138 3.86 -6.21 23.15
C VAL A 138 4.56 -5.72 21.90
N ALA A 139 3.98 -4.75 21.21
CA ALA A 139 4.58 -4.11 20.03
C ALA A 139 5.94 -3.45 20.37
N GLY A 140 6.03 -2.75 21.51
CA GLY A 140 7.26 -2.11 21.96
C GLY A 140 8.39 -3.08 22.30
N GLU A 141 8.07 -4.30 22.73
CA GLU A 141 9.01 -5.37 23.08
C GLU A 141 9.52 -6.16 21.85
N GLN A 142 8.92 -5.97 20.64
CA GLN A 142 9.35 -6.68 19.45
C GLN A 142 10.74 -6.25 18.97
N ASN A 143 11.42 -7.15 18.25
CA ASN A 143 12.64 -6.84 17.51
C ASN A 143 12.37 -5.85 16.38
N ASN A 144 13.41 -5.20 15.87
CA ASN A 144 13.27 -4.22 14.79
C ASN A 144 12.68 -4.81 13.50
N ASP A 145 13.02 -6.06 13.19
CA ASP A 145 12.61 -6.75 11.95
C ASP A 145 11.63 -7.89 12.24
N TYR A 146 10.76 -7.73 13.25
CA TYR A 146 9.91 -8.83 13.72
C TYR A 146 8.92 -9.33 12.65
N LEU A 147 8.38 -8.47 11.81
CA LEU A 147 7.48 -8.85 10.72
C LEU A 147 8.23 -9.62 9.62
N MET A 148 9.43 -9.16 9.26
CA MET A 148 10.26 -9.82 8.26
C MET A 148 10.76 -11.19 8.77
N ASN A 149 11.05 -11.31 10.05
CA ASN A 149 11.45 -12.57 10.66
C ASN A 149 10.26 -13.53 10.77
N GLU A 150 9.10 -13.03 11.20
CA GLU A 150 7.88 -13.83 11.33
C GLU A 150 7.51 -14.48 9.99
N ILE A 151 7.45 -13.72 8.89
CA ILE A 151 7.08 -14.26 7.59
C ILE A 151 8.11 -15.28 7.07
N ARG A 152 9.39 -15.09 7.34
CA ARG A 152 10.46 -16.04 6.99
C ARG A 152 10.38 -17.34 7.78
N GLU A 153 10.01 -17.26 9.05
CA GLU A 153 9.84 -18.43 9.92
C GLU A 153 8.54 -19.17 9.66
N ARG A 154 7.49 -18.48 9.22
CA ARG A 154 6.18 -19.04 8.91
C ARG A 154 6.20 -19.85 7.62
N LEU A 155 6.65 -19.27 6.51
CA LEU A 155 6.53 -19.87 5.17
C LEU A 155 7.07 -21.28 5.01
N PRO A 156 8.16 -21.74 5.71
CA PRO A 156 8.58 -23.15 5.66
C PRO A 156 7.61 -24.14 6.31
N ARG A 157 6.65 -23.66 7.09
CA ARG A 157 5.71 -24.49 7.88
C ARG A 157 4.28 -24.36 7.37
N GLU A 158 3.94 -23.22 6.78
CA GLU A 158 2.57 -22.85 6.47
C GLU A 158 2.50 -21.92 5.26
N LEU A 159 1.56 -22.18 4.36
CA LEU A 159 1.26 -21.31 3.23
C LEU A 159 0.54 -20.05 3.72
N VAL A 160 0.95 -18.89 3.24
CA VAL A 160 0.22 -17.64 3.49
C VAL A 160 -0.72 -17.37 2.33
N LYS A 161 -2.00 -17.17 2.63
CA LYS A 161 -3.04 -16.99 1.64
C LYS A 161 -3.82 -15.71 1.84
N PHE A 162 -4.18 -15.09 0.72
CA PHE A 162 -5.04 -13.91 0.68
C PHE A 162 -6.12 -14.07 -0.38
N HIS A 163 -7.32 -13.60 -0.08
CA HIS A 163 -8.34 -13.32 -1.08
C HIS A 163 -7.92 -12.10 -1.90
N LEU A 164 -7.94 -12.20 -3.21
CA LEU A 164 -7.85 -11.06 -4.11
C LEU A 164 -9.25 -10.68 -4.54
N LYS A 165 -9.66 -9.47 -4.20
CA LYS A 165 -11.01 -8.95 -4.42
C LYS A 165 -10.98 -7.63 -5.16
N LEU A 166 -12.09 -7.27 -5.77
CA LEU A 166 -12.32 -5.99 -6.41
C LEU A 166 -13.60 -5.37 -5.85
N GLN A 167 -13.47 -4.20 -5.22
CA GLN A 167 -14.60 -3.37 -4.83
C GLN A 167 -15.02 -2.53 -6.03
N ILE A 168 -16.28 -2.62 -6.45
CA ILE A 168 -16.82 -1.95 -7.62
C ILE A 168 -17.40 -0.60 -7.23
N ALA A 169 -17.04 0.44 -7.97
CA ALA A 169 -17.58 1.79 -7.79
C ALA A 169 -19.03 1.87 -8.23
N ASN A 170 -19.83 2.68 -7.55
CA ASN A 170 -21.10 3.16 -8.05
C ASN A 170 -20.89 4.43 -8.90
N GLU A 171 -21.92 4.83 -9.66
CA GLU A 171 -21.89 5.95 -10.61
C GLU A 171 -21.42 7.29 -10.00
N ASN A 172 -21.67 7.52 -8.71
CA ASN A 172 -21.33 8.77 -8.01
C ASN A 172 -20.11 8.65 -7.09
N ASP A 173 -19.34 7.57 -7.18
CA ASP A 173 -18.13 7.42 -6.36
C ASP A 173 -16.96 8.19 -6.98
N GLU A 174 -16.17 8.82 -6.11
CA GLU A 174 -14.92 9.47 -6.51
C GLU A 174 -13.87 8.43 -6.91
N VAL A 175 -13.57 8.34 -8.20
CA VAL A 175 -12.63 7.35 -8.75
C VAL A 175 -11.21 7.92 -8.93
N ASP A 176 -11.08 9.25 -8.93
CA ASP A 176 -9.84 9.98 -9.21
C ASP A 176 -9.23 10.65 -7.96
N ASP A 177 -9.70 10.28 -6.76
CA ASP A 177 -9.23 10.82 -5.50
C ASP A 177 -8.79 9.71 -4.52
N ALA A 178 -7.48 9.58 -4.31
CA ALA A 178 -6.89 8.62 -3.39
C ALA A 178 -7.19 8.89 -1.91
N THR A 179 -7.74 10.06 -1.56
CA THR A 179 -8.05 10.42 -0.17
C THR A 179 -9.40 9.89 0.30
N VAL A 180 -10.26 9.48 -0.65
CA VAL A 180 -11.63 9.03 -0.38
C VAL A 180 -11.69 7.52 -0.24
N ILE A 181 -12.28 7.04 0.86
CA ILE A 181 -12.65 5.63 1.03
C ILE A 181 -14.07 5.43 0.51
N TRP A 182 -14.27 4.40 -0.31
CA TRP A 182 -15.60 4.04 -0.76
C TRP A 182 -16.39 3.34 0.35
N PRO A 183 -17.73 3.47 0.39
CA PRO A 183 -18.56 2.78 1.36
C PRO A 183 -18.37 1.25 1.33
N GLU A 184 -18.39 0.62 2.49
CA GLU A 184 -18.30 -0.84 2.63
C GLU A 184 -19.48 -1.58 1.97
N SER A 185 -20.60 -0.88 1.74
CA SER A 185 -21.79 -1.42 1.07
C SER A 185 -21.63 -1.57 -0.45
N ARG A 186 -20.48 -1.21 -1.02
CA ARG A 186 -20.23 -1.43 -2.45
C ARG A 186 -20.08 -2.91 -2.75
N GLU A 187 -20.48 -3.29 -3.98
CA GLU A 187 -20.28 -4.64 -4.46
C GLU A 187 -18.78 -5.02 -4.41
N VAL A 188 -18.50 -6.22 -3.93
CA VAL A 188 -17.16 -6.80 -3.89
C VAL A 188 -17.17 -8.12 -4.65
N VAL A 189 -16.32 -8.22 -5.64
CA VAL A 189 -16.16 -9.42 -6.48
C VAL A 189 -14.89 -10.15 -6.08
N GLU A 190 -14.97 -11.46 -5.83
CA GLU A 190 -13.80 -12.32 -5.64
C GLU A 190 -13.12 -12.57 -6.99
N LEU A 191 -11.83 -12.22 -7.10
CA LEU A 191 -11.04 -12.44 -8.31
C LEU A 191 -10.19 -13.72 -8.22
N GLY A 192 -9.86 -14.16 -6.99
CA GLY A 192 -9.07 -15.38 -6.77
C GLY A 192 -8.28 -15.34 -5.46
N THR A 193 -7.27 -16.21 -5.39
CA THR A 193 -6.43 -16.37 -4.19
C THR A 193 -4.96 -16.13 -4.53
N ILE A 194 -4.30 -15.29 -3.72
CA ILE A 194 -2.84 -15.16 -3.73
C ILE A 194 -2.29 -16.15 -2.71
N VAL A 195 -1.42 -17.06 -3.15
CA VAL A 195 -0.74 -18.04 -2.29
C VAL A 195 0.75 -17.74 -2.27
N ILE A 196 1.32 -17.52 -1.09
CA ILE A 196 2.75 -17.31 -0.89
C ILE A 196 3.32 -18.60 -0.29
N GLU A 197 4.22 -19.24 -1.02
CA GLU A 197 4.72 -20.57 -0.70
C GLU A 197 6.12 -20.57 -0.10
N ALA A 198 6.96 -19.59 -0.48
CA ALA A 198 8.34 -19.55 -0.05
C ALA A 198 8.94 -18.15 -0.10
N VAL A 199 10.01 -17.96 0.67
CA VAL A 199 10.89 -16.80 0.56
C VAL A 199 11.90 -17.05 -0.55
N LYS A 200 12.07 -16.07 -1.46
CA LYS A 200 13.09 -16.15 -2.52
C LYS A 200 14.49 -16.14 -1.89
N GLY A 201 15.34 -17.10 -2.25
CA GLY A 201 16.66 -17.27 -1.64
C GLY A 201 17.62 -16.07 -1.80
N ASN A 202 17.43 -15.26 -2.86
CA ASN A 202 18.17 -14.01 -3.10
C ASN A 202 17.25 -12.78 -3.03
N ALA A 203 16.37 -12.73 -2.03
CA ALA A 203 15.32 -11.69 -1.91
C ALA A 203 15.90 -10.27 -1.98
N LEU A 204 16.97 -9.97 -1.27
CA LEU A 204 17.61 -8.64 -1.27
C LEU A 204 18.14 -8.24 -2.65
N GLU A 205 18.74 -9.16 -3.38
CA GLU A 205 19.20 -8.88 -4.75
C GLU A 205 18.01 -8.66 -5.68
N TYR A 206 16.97 -9.46 -5.54
CA TYR A 206 15.74 -9.29 -6.32
C TYR A 206 15.07 -7.94 -6.05
N GLU A 207 14.98 -7.53 -4.80
CA GLU A 207 14.41 -6.23 -4.41
C GLU A 207 15.19 -5.05 -4.99
N ARG A 208 16.50 -5.12 -5.02
CA ARG A 208 17.35 -4.09 -5.64
C ARG A 208 17.13 -3.97 -7.14
N LYS A 209 16.82 -5.08 -7.81
CA LYS A 209 16.63 -5.16 -9.27
C LYS A 209 15.18 -5.03 -9.72
N THR A 210 14.22 -5.00 -8.78
CA THR A 210 12.80 -4.98 -9.11
C THR A 210 12.15 -3.66 -8.73
N MET A 211 11.61 -2.96 -9.72
CA MET A 211 10.68 -1.85 -9.52
C MET A 211 9.27 -2.34 -9.82
N PHE A 212 8.37 -2.19 -8.86
CA PHE A 212 6.95 -2.41 -9.08
C PHE A 212 6.33 -1.13 -9.64
N ASN A 213 5.53 -1.28 -10.71
CA ASN A 213 4.91 -0.16 -11.40
C ASN A 213 3.38 -0.34 -11.43
N PRO A 214 2.60 0.47 -10.69
CA PRO A 214 1.14 0.36 -10.69
C PRO A 214 0.48 0.68 -12.03
N LEU A 215 1.22 1.20 -13.01
CA LEU A 215 0.77 1.43 -14.37
C LEU A 215 1.28 0.36 -15.37
N ALA A 216 1.89 -0.72 -14.89
CA ALA A 216 2.09 -1.93 -15.69
C ALA A 216 0.75 -2.69 -15.72
N LEU A 217 -0.09 -2.36 -16.69
CA LEU A 217 -1.46 -2.83 -16.78
C LEU A 217 -1.64 -3.68 -18.05
N PRO A 218 -2.36 -4.82 -17.96
CA PRO A 218 -2.70 -5.62 -19.12
C PRO A 218 -3.85 -4.99 -19.92
N GLU A 219 -4.10 -5.52 -21.10
CA GLU A 219 -5.28 -5.14 -21.92
C GLU A 219 -6.57 -5.29 -21.08
N GLY A 220 -7.49 -4.35 -21.27
CA GLY A 220 -8.75 -4.29 -20.53
C GLY A 220 -8.68 -3.61 -19.17
N ILE A 221 -7.49 -3.21 -18.69
CA ILE A 221 -7.33 -2.43 -17.45
C ILE A 221 -6.63 -1.10 -17.77
N GLU A 222 -7.27 0.01 -17.39
CA GLU A 222 -6.74 1.36 -17.56
C GLU A 222 -6.64 2.06 -16.19
N PRO A 223 -5.71 3.00 -15.99
CA PRO A 223 -5.70 3.82 -14.79
C PRO A 223 -6.94 4.75 -14.78
N SER A 224 -7.36 5.16 -13.59
CA SER A 224 -8.19 6.34 -13.45
C SER A 224 -7.36 7.62 -13.66
N ASP A 225 -8.02 8.77 -13.74
CA ASP A 225 -7.36 10.08 -13.87
C ASP A 225 -6.80 10.61 -12.54
N ASP A 226 -6.68 9.76 -11.50
CA ASP A 226 -6.13 10.12 -10.20
C ASP A 226 -4.69 10.64 -10.34
N PRO A 227 -4.43 11.93 -10.00
CA PRO A 227 -3.10 12.54 -10.15
C PRO A 227 -2.02 11.85 -9.30
N ILE A 228 -2.41 11.24 -8.17
CA ILE A 228 -1.49 10.47 -7.33
C ILE A 228 -1.07 9.19 -8.07
N LEU A 229 -2.02 8.44 -8.64
CA LEU A 229 -1.73 7.23 -9.41
C LEU A 229 -0.76 7.53 -10.55
N LEU A 230 -1.06 8.55 -11.34
CA LEU A 230 -0.28 8.91 -12.52
C LEU A 230 1.15 9.40 -12.18
N ALA A 231 1.36 9.95 -11.00
CA ALA A 231 2.68 10.39 -10.53
C ALA A 231 3.55 9.27 -9.93
N ARG A 232 2.96 8.14 -9.51
CA ARG A 232 3.66 7.06 -8.80
C ARG A 232 4.83 6.45 -9.59
N PRO A 233 4.75 6.15 -10.90
CA PRO A 233 5.85 5.56 -11.63
C PRO A 233 7.12 6.42 -11.62
N ALA A 234 6.98 7.74 -11.79
CA ALA A 234 8.12 8.66 -11.75
C ALA A 234 8.78 8.70 -10.36
N ALA A 235 7.98 8.75 -9.29
CA ALA A 235 8.49 8.71 -7.92
C ALA A 235 9.21 7.38 -7.61
N TYR A 236 8.67 6.27 -8.11
CA TYR A 236 9.27 4.94 -7.92
C TYR A 236 10.55 4.75 -8.72
N ALA A 237 10.65 5.34 -9.92
CA ALA A 237 11.88 5.32 -10.70
C ALA A 237 13.04 6.01 -9.98
N VAL A 238 12.79 7.18 -9.37
CA VAL A 238 13.78 7.88 -8.53
C VAL A 238 14.19 7.03 -7.33
N SER A 239 13.23 6.47 -6.59
CA SER A 239 13.51 5.57 -5.46
C SER A 239 14.28 4.31 -5.88
N PHE A 240 14.00 3.78 -7.07
CA PHE A 240 14.69 2.62 -7.60
C PHE A 240 16.16 2.94 -7.93
N GLN A 241 16.43 4.09 -8.56
CA GLN A 241 17.80 4.55 -8.84
C GLN A 241 18.63 4.64 -7.55
N HIS A 242 18.11 5.24 -6.49
CA HIS A 242 18.81 5.34 -5.20
C HIS A 242 19.08 3.98 -4.51
N ARG A 243 18.34 2.93 -4.86
CA ARG A 243 18.59 1.58 -4.33
C ARG A 243 19.60 0.79 -5.17
N ALA A 244 19.81 1.18 -6.40
CA ALA A 244 20.75 0.54 -7.33
C ALA A 244 22.18 1.06 -7.19
N GLU A 245 22.37 2.23 -6.56
CA GLU A 245 23.66 2.82 -6.18
C GLU A 245 24.19 2.17 -4.89
#